data_f50bc5057d90246d41bb3fa1cf6640a7
#
_entry.id   f50bc5057d90246d41bb3fa1cf6640a7
#
_cell.length_a   1.000
_cell.length_b   1.000
_cell.length_c   1.000
_cell.angle_alpha   90.00
_cell.angle_beta   90.00
_cell.angle_gamma   90.00
#
_symmetry.space_group_name_H-M   'P 1'
#
loop_
_entity.id
_entity.type
_entity.pdbx_description
1 polymer ?
#
loop_
_entity_poly.entity_id
_entity_poly.type
_entity_poly.pdbx_seq_one_letter_code
_entity_poly.pdbx_strand_id
1 'polypeptide(L)'
;QRIMQKNQWQCRVKVKKRKKDGQPYAVVDNILDRNFQSDRPLEKLVTDITYLPYGQKQLYLSSILDLYNGEVIAFTIGDKQDTAFVLDTLDQLPMLPENCVLHSDQGSVYTSYEYQKAVKTKGITMSMSRKGTPADNASIESFHSSLKSETFYLNSIDRTTTAIVERTVIEYIHYYNNIRIQTKLNNQSPINYRQLAV
;
A
#
# COMPACT_ATOMS: atom_id res chain seq x y z
N GLN A 1 -5.49 -33.90 -7.68
CA GLN A 1 -4.32 -34.19 -6.83
C GLN A 1 -3.87 -35.65 -6.88
N ARG A 2 -4.78 -36.66 -6.70
CA ARG A 2 -4.47 -38.11 -6.79
C ARG A 2 -3.89 -38.53 -8.14
N ILE A 3 -4.41 -38.01 -9.27
CA ILE A 3 -3.95 -38.37 -10.63
C ILE A 3 -2.52 -37.84 -10.86
N MET A 4 -2.20 -36.61 -10.39
CA MET A 4 -0.86 -36.05 -10.51
C MET A 4 0.17 -36.82 -9.65
N GLN A 5 -0.23 -37.24 -8.45
CA GLN A 5 0.61 -38.09 -7.59
C GLN A 5 0.88 -39.46 -8.20
N LYS A 6 -0.17 -40.11 -8.76
CA LYS A 6 -0.06 -41.44 -9.40
C LYS A 6 0.86 -41.43 -10.63
N ASN A 7 0.89 -40.31 -11.38
CA ASN A 7 1.72 -40.15 -12.57
C ASN A 7 3.02 -39.39 -12.32
N GLN A 8 3.36 -39.08 -11.08
CA GLN A 8 4.55 -38.31 -10.69
C GLN A 8 4.64 -36.91 -11.36
N TRP A 9 3.52 -36.33 -11.76
CA TRP A 9 3.42 -35.00 -12.34
C TRP A 9 3.41 -33.94 -11.22
N GLN A 10 4.49 -33.87 -10.47
CA GLN A 10 4.65 -32.90 -9.42
C GLN A 10 5.43 -31.70 -9.92
N CYS A 11 4.99 -30.50 -9.55
CA CYS A 11 5.72 -29.28 -9.83
C CYS A 11 7.09 -29.32 -9.12
N ARG A 12 8.19 -29.26 -9.87
CA ARG A 12 9.57 -29.28 -9.33
C ARG A 12 10.03 -27.93 -8.83
N VAL A 13 9.11 -27.01 -8.54
CA VAL A 13 9.48 -25.71 -7.97
C VAL A 13 9.97 -25.93 -6.53
N LYS A 14 11.26 -25.72 -6.31
CA LYS A 14 11.80 -25.66 -4.95
C LYS A 14 11.20 -24.44 -4.26
N VAL A 15 10.36 -24.69 -3.26
CA VAL A 15 9.92 -23.62 -2.35
C VAL A 15 11.17 -23.05 -1.67
N LYS A 16 11.57 -21.84 -2.00
CA LYS A 16 12.64 -21.14 -1.28
C LYS A 16 12.19 -21.03 0.18
N LYS A 17 12.85 -21.75 1.09
CA LYS A 17 12.68 -21.52 2.52
C LYS A 17 13.12 -20.08 2.79
N ARG A 18 12.17 -19.21 3.17
CA ARG A 18 12.51 -17.88 3.70
C ARG A 18 13.39 -18.10 4.94
N LYS A 19 14.60 -17.53 4.93
CA LYS A 19 15.38 -17.39 6.15
C LYS A 19 14.54 -16.54 7.10
N LYS A 20 14.27 -17.07 8.29
CA LYS A 20 13.74 -16.28 9.40
C LYS A 20 14.92 -15.50 9.97
N ASP A 21 15.09 -14.25 9.59
CA ASP A 21 15.98 -13.35 10.30
C ASP A 21 15.33 -13.03 11.66
N GLY A 22 16.12 -13.21 12.71
CA GLY A 22 15.70 -13.46 14.07
C GLY A 22 15.34 -12.23 14.91
N GLN A 23 14.38 -11.41 14.50
CA GLN A 23 13.69 -10.46 15.39
C GLN A 23 12.26 -10.97 15.60
N PRO A 24 11.68 -10.87 16.82
CA PRO A 24 10.29 -11.22 17.03
C PRO A 24 9.38 -10.27 16.23
N TYR A 25 8.76 -10.80 15.20
CA TYR A 25 7.73 -10.07 14.45
C TYR A 25 6.53 -9.85 15.37
N ALA A 26 6.23 -8.60 15.69
CA ALA A 26 5.02 -8.24 16.41
C ALA A 26 3.88 -8.07 15.40
N VAL A 27 3.01 -9.06 15.30
CA VAL A 27 1.75 -8.94 14.56
C VAL A 27 0.72 -8.37 15.53
N VAL A 28 0.01 -7.34 15.08
CA VAL A 28 -1.11 -6.74 15.83
C VAL A 28 -2.44 -7.22 15.27
N ASP A 29 -3.51 -7.07 16.07
CA ASP A 29 -4.85 -7.50 15.69
C ASP A 29 -5.41 -6.71 14.51
N ASN A 30 -6.34 -7.33 13.76
CA ASN A 30 -7.09 -6.67 12.70
C ASN A 30 -8.24 -5.85 13.30
N ILE A 31 -7.97 -4.61 13.66
CA ILE A 31 -8.96 -3.68 14.23
C ILE A 31 -9.89 -3.13 13.12
N LEU A 32 -9.35 -2.95 11.90
CA LEU A 32 -10.12 -2.41 10.78
C LEU A 32 -11.26 -3.35 10.35
N ASP A 33 -11.01 -4.67 10.40
CA ASP A 33 -11.95 -5.77 10.08
C ASP A 33 -12.83 -5.51 8.85
N ARG A 34 -12.20 -5.01 7.76
CA ARG A 34 -12.84 -4.63 6.48
C ARG A 34 -13.85 -3.49 6.59
N ASN A 35 -13.92 -2.79 7.71
CA ASN A 35 -14.71 -1.57 7.82
C ASN A 35 -13.95 -0.41 7.17
N PHE A 36 -13.98 -0.36 5.84
CA PHE A 36 -13.30 0.66 5.02
C PHE A 36 -14.06 1.99 4.97
N GLN A 37 -15.20 2.11 5.64
CA GLN A 37 -15.90 3.38 5.77
C GLN A 37 -15.28 4.21 6.88
N SER A 38 -15.08 5.50 6.61
CA SER A 38 -14.61 6.49 7.57
C SER A 38 -15.55 7.70 7.51
N ASP A 39 -15.91 8.25 8.66
CA ASP A 39 -16.86 9.37 8.75
C ASP A 39 -16.15 10.72 8.61
N ARG A 40 -14.84 10.76 8.79
CA ARG A 40 -14.04 11.99 8.73
C ARG A 40 -12.63 11.73 8.14
N PRO A 41 -12.01 12.78 7.58
CA PRO A 41 -10.65 12.67 7.05
C PRO A 41 -9.64 12.20 8.09
N LEU A 42 -8.67 11.39 7.64
CA LEU A 42 -7.51 10.94 8.41
C LEU A 42 -7.83 10.03 9.63
N GLU A 43 -9.07 9.59 9.76
CA GLU A 43 -9.48 8.70 10.86
C GLU A 43 -9.00 7.26 10.63
N LYS A 44 -9.12 6.79 9.40
CA LYS A 44 -8.69 5.43 9.00
C LYS A 44 -7.80 5.52 7.77
N LEU A 45 -6.59 5.07 7.93
CA LEU A 45 -5.57 5.05 6.89
C LEU A 45 -5.20 3.61 6.55
N VAL A 46 -4.82 3.38 5.31
CA VAL A 46 -4.26 2.10 4.87
C VAL A 46 -2.91 2.33 4.21
N THR A 47 -1.96 1.42 4.43
CA THR A 47 -0.62 1.50 3.83
C THR A 47 -0.21 0.17 3.22
N ASP A 48 0.52 0.25 2.12
CA ASP A 48 1.10 -0.92 1.46
C ASP A 48 2.26 -0.52 0.55
N ILE A 49 3.08 -1.51 0.18
CA ILE A 49 4.15 -1.36 -0.80
C ILE A 49 3.78 -2.11 -2.07
N THR A 50 3.86 -1.41 -3.20
CA THR A 50 3.76 -2.06 -4.50
C THR A 50 5.05 -1.92 -5.29
N TYR A 51 5.35 -2.89 -6.17
CA TYR A 51 6.48 -2.83 -7.08
C TYR A 51 6.08 -2.19 -8.42
N LEU A 52 7.00 -1.46 -9.01
CA LEU A 52 6.88 -0.74 -10.27
C LEU A 52 7.92 -1.31 -11.25
N PRO A 53 7.57 -2.32 -12.06
CA PRO A 53 8.51 -2.95 -12.98
C PRO A 53 8.80 -2.05 -14.18
N TYR A 54 10.05 -1.94 -14.60
CA TYR A 54 10.45 -1.27 -15.83
C TYR A 54 11.70 -1.94 -16.44
N GLY A 55 11.64 -2.36 -17.69
CA GLY A 55 12.66 -3.17 -18.30
C GLY A 55 12.97 -4.41 -17.45
N GLN A 56 14.22 -4.60 -17.11
CA GLN A 56 14.69 -5.67 -16.20
C GLN A 56 14.87 -5.22 -14.74
N LYS A 57 14.44 -4.01 -14.41
CA LYS A 57 14.58 -3.39 -13.10
C LYS A 57 13.20 -3.21 -12.45
N GLN A 58 13.20 -2.83 -11.18
CA GLN A 58 12.00 -2.43 -10.47
C GLN A 58 12.31 -1.33 -9.47
N LEU A 59 11.34 -0.46 -9.26
CA LEU A 59 11.23 0.43 -8.11
C LEU A 59 10.09 -0.04 -7.21
N TYR A 60 10.04 0.52 -6.04
CA TYR A 60 8.96 0.31 -5.07
C TYR A 60 8.24 1.63 -4.82
N LEU A 61 6.96 1.55 -4.59
CA LEU A 61 6.12 2.64 -4.11
C LEU A 61 5.53 2.23 -2.76
N SER A 62 5.90 2.93 -1.71
CA SER A 62 5.18 2.91 -0.43
C SER A 62 4.15 4.02 -0.46
N SER A 63 2.93 3.75 -0.07
CA SER A 63 1.85 4.74 -0.09
C SER A 63 0.94 4.60 1.13
N ILE A 64 0.38 5.74 1.57
CA ILE A 64 -0.66 5.79 2.61
C ILE A 64 -1.89 6.46 2.00
N LEU A 65 -3.02 5.80 2.11
CA LEU A 65 -4.31 6.22 1.56
C LEU A 65 -5.29 6.50 2.70
N ASP A 66 -6.00 7.63 2.62
CA ASP A 66 -7.11 7.94 3.52
C ASP A 66 -8.38 7.21 3.06
N LEU A 67 -9.00 6.44 3.94
CA LEU A 67 -10.23 5.71 3.63
C LEU A 67 -11.46 6.61 3.51
N TYR A 68 -11.43 7.82 4.06
CA TYR A 68 -12.52 8.77 3.97
C TYR A 68 -12.86 9.15 2.53
N ASN A 69 -11.86 9.54 1.78
CA ASN A 69 -12.02 10.01 0.39
C ASN A 69 -11.18 9.25 -0.63
N GLY A 70 -10.36 8.28 -0.20
CA GLY A 70 -9.46 7.53 -1.07
C GLY A 70 -8.24 8.33 -1.53
N GLU A 71 -7.89 9.45 -0.90
CA GLU A 71 -6.73 10.28 -1.22
C GLU A 71 -5.43 9.60 -0.84
N VAL A 72 -4.44 9.61 -1.72
CA VAL A 72 -3.06 9.25 -1.38
C VAL A 72 -2.42 10.43 -0.67
N ILE A 73 -2.27 10.34 0.65
CA ILE A 73 -1.82 11.44 1.52
C ILE A 73 -0.31 11.47 1.74
N ALA A 74 0.36 10.34 1.55
CA ALA A 74 1.81 10.23 1.66
C ALA A 74 2.31 9.11 0.73
N PHE A 75 3.49 9.29 0.13
CA PHE A 75 4.12 8.24 -0.66
C PHE A 75 5.63 8.46 -0.79
N THR A 76 6.37 7.37 -0.95
CA THR A 76 7.81 7.35 -1.21
C THR A 76 8.09 6.38 -2.35
N ILE A 77 9.01 6.74 -3.25
CA ILE A 77 9.48 5.88 -4.34
C ILE A 77 10.95 5.57 -4.06
N GLY A 78 11.35 4.31 -4.20
CA GLY A 78 12.73 3.90 -3.94
C GLY A 78 13.11 2.59 -4.61
N ASP A 79 14.39 2.26 -4.55
CA ASP A 79 14.97 1.02 -5.12
C ASP A 79 15.02 -0.13 -4.11
N LYS A 80 14.67 0.13 -2.85
CA LYS A 80 14.66 -0.84 -1.74
C LYS A 80 13.35 -0.77 -0.97
N GLN A 81 12.93 -1.91 -0.45
CA GLN A 81 11.78 -2.01 0.46
C GLN A 81 12.27 -2.41 1.85
N ASP A 82 12.91 -1.50 2.55
CA ASP A 82 13.37 -1.67 3.93
C ASP A 82 12.53 -0.84 4.91
N THR A 83 12.87 -0.92 6.19
CA THR A 83 12.12 -0.18 7.23
C THR A 83 12.26 1.33 7.07
N ALA A 84 13.43 1.84 6.65
CA ALA A 84 13.63 3.27 6.42
C ALA A 84 12.68 3.80 5.33
N PHE A 85 12.49 3.04 4.25
CA PHE A 85 11.59 3.38 3.16
C PHE A 85 10.13 3.63 3.59
N VAL A 86 9.60 2.80 4.50
CA VAL A 86 8.23 2.98 5.01
C VAL A 86 8.16 4.04 6.11
N LEU A 87 9.25 4.28 6.83
CA LEU A 87 9.35 5.38 7.79
C LEU A 87 9.34 6.74 7.07
N ASP A 88 10.06 6.86 5.95
CA ASP A 88 10.05 8.08 5.12
C ASP A 88 8.62 8.40 4.61
N THR A 89 7.82 7.38 4.33
CA THR A 89 6.41 7.57 3.97
C THR A 89 5.57 7.99 5.18
N LEU A 90 5.79 7.35 6.33
CA LEU A 90 5.07 7.66 7.57
C LEU A 90 5.35 9.09 8.06
N ASP A 91 6.57 9.60 7.85
CA ASP A 91 6.98 10.93 8.30
C ASP A 91 6.37 12.07 7.48
N GLN A 92 5.83 11.79 6.30
CA GLN A 92 5.09 12.76 5.49
C GLN A 92 3.66 13.01 5.99
N LEU A 93 3.15 12.20 6.92
CA LEU A 93 1.79 12.36 7.42
C LEU A 93 1.60 13.72 8.11
N PRO A 94 0.48 14.41 7.83
CA PRO A 94 0.13 15.64 8.52
C PRO A 94 -0.23 15.37 9.99
N MET A 95 -0.65 16.39 10.72
CA MET A 95 -1.25 16.23 12.04
C MET A 95 -2.51 15.35 11.92
N LEU A 96 -2.57 14.31 12.73
CA LEU A 96 -3.64 13.32 12.70
C LEU A 96 -4.64 13.55 13.83
N PRO A 97 -5.92 13.20 13.64
CA PRO A 97 -6.90 13.22 14.71
C PRO A 97 -6.59 12.16 15.78
N GLU A 98 -7.11 12.36 16.97
CA GLU A 98 -7.09 11.33 18.00
C GLU A 98 -7.76 10.05 17.51
N ASN A 99 -7.21 8.90 17.93
CA ASN A 99 -7.69 7.56 17.54
C ASN A 99 -7.55 7.22 16.05
N CYS A 100 -6.66 7.87 15.31
CA CYS A 100 -6.35 7.47 13.95
C CYS A 100 -5.86 6.01 13.90
N VAL A 101 -6.41 5.24 12.97
CA VAL A 101 -6.03 3.84 12.72
C VAL A 101 -5.22 3.76 11.44
N LEU A 102 -4.06 3.11 11.48
CA LEU A 102 -3.26 2.79 10.29
C LEU A 102 -3.23 1.27 10.09
N HIS A 103 -3.80 0.82 8.98
CA HIS A 103 -3.87 -0.59 8.63
C HIS A 103 -2.83 -0.97 7.58
N SER A 104 -2.15 -2.10 7.77
CA SER A 104 -1.17 -2.64 6.83
C SER A 104 -1.34 -4.15 6.64
N ASP A 105 -0.60 -4.74 5.73
CA ASP A 105 -0.37 -6.18 5.71
C ASP A 105 0.61 -6.61 6.83
N GLN A 106 0.91 -7.92 6.89
CA GLN A 106 1.91 -8.48 7.80
C GLN A 106 3.32 -8.51 7.19
N GLY A 107 3.66 -7.58 6.31
CA GLY A 107 4.98 -7.46 5.71
C GLY A 107 6.08 -7.23 6.76
N SER A 108 7.30 -7.71 6.47
CA SER A 108 8.42 -7.63 7.42
C SER A 108 8.77 -6.20 7.86
N VAL A 109 8.54 -5.21 6.99
CA VAL A 109 8.78 -3.80 7.30
C VAL A 109 7.77 -3.25 8.31
N TYR A 110 6.48 -3.62 8.19
CA TYR A 110 5.42 -3.17 9.08
C TYR A 110 5.41 -3.90 10.44
N THR A 111 5.92 -5.13 10.48
CA THR A 111 6.09 -5.89 11.73
C THR A 111 7.40 -5.57 12.45
N SER A 112 8.26 -4.71 11.88
CA SER A 112 9.52 -4.29 12.52
C SER A 112 9.26 -3.45 13.77
N TYR A 113 10.13 -3.57 14.75
CA TYR A 113 10.05 -2.80 16.00
C TYR A 113 10.12 -1.29 15.74
N GLU A 114 11.03 -0.88 14.86
CA GLU A 114 11.25 0.53 14.52
C GLU A 114 9.99 1.17 13.93
N TYR A 115 9.33 0.49 12.99
CA TYR A 115 8.11 1.00 12.38
C TYR A 115 6.97 1.11 13.40
N GLN A 116 6.73 0.07 14.18
CA GLN A 116 5.66 0.07 15.19
C GLN A 116 5.89 1.12 16.27
N LYS A 117 7.14 1.32 16.68
CA LYS A 117 7.51 2.38 17.60
C LYS A 117 7.21 3.76 17.01
N ALA A 118 7.57 4.01 15.74
CA ALA A 118 7.31 5.28 15.07
C ALA A 118 5.80 5.56 14.95
N VAL A 119 5.02 4.57 14.54
CA VAL A 119 3.54 4.66 14.46
C VAL A 119 2.95 5.02 15.82
N LYS A 120 3.37 4.33 16.88
CA LYS A 120 2.91 4.59 18.24
C LYS A 120 3.32 5.99 18.74
N THR A 121 4.51 6.45 18.40
CA THR A 121 5.00 7.80 18.78
C THR A 121 4.16 8.89 18.12
N LYS A 122 3.60 8.65 16.93
CA LYS A 122 2.67 9.56 16.27
C LYS A 122 1.22 9.48 16.83
N GLY A 123 0.96 8.67 17.86
CA GLY A 123 -0.38 8.49 18.45
C GLY A 123 -1.32 7.65 17.60
N ILE A 124 -0.80 6.89 16.64
CA ILE A 124 -1.59 6.09 15.72
C ILE A 124 -1.79 4.68 16.29
N THR A 125 -3.01 4.16 16.17
CA THR A 125 -3.34 2.76 16.47
C THR A 125 -3.06 1.89 15.26
N MET A 126 -2.18 0.88 15.39
CA MET A 126 -1.93 -0.07 14.31
C MET A 126 -3.01 -1.13 14.21
N SER A 127 -3.29 -1.52 12.97
CA SER A 127 -4.12 -2.65 12.59
C SER A 127 -3.43 -3.45 11.50
N MET A 128 -3.54 -4.78 11.49
CA MET A 128 -2.93 -5.61 10.44
C MET A 128 -3.91 -6.59 9.83
N SER A 129 -3.80 -6.78 8.52
CA SER A 129 -4.55 -7.80 7.78
C SER A 129 -4.32 -9.20 8.36
N ARG A 130 -5.32 -10.05 8.30
CA ARG A 130 -5.15 -11.49 8.60
C ARG A 130 -4.22 -12.14 7.58
N LYS A 131 -3.42 -13.07 8.03
CA LYS A 131 -2.44 -13.76 7.17
C LYS A 131 -3.13 -14.43 5.99
N GLY A 132 -2.66 -14.09 4.77
CA GLY A 132 -3.19 -14.69 3.53
C GLY A 132 -4.59 -14.21 3.15
N THR A 133 -5.01 -13.05 3.64
CA THR A 133 -6.33 -12.48 3.37
C THR A 133 -6.18 -11.11 2.66
N PRO A 134 -5.95 -11.08 1.32
CA PRO A 134 -5.80 -9.82 0.57
C PRO A 134 -6.98 -8.87 0.71
N ALA A 135 -8.20 -9.43 0.82
CA ALA A 135 -9.41 -8.63 0.99
C ALA A 135 -9.39 -7.68 2.22
N ASP A 136 -8.51 -7.92 3.19
CA ASP A 136 -8.37 -7.04 4.36
C ASP A 136 -7.62 -5.73 4.01
N ASN A 137 -6.91 -5.67 2.86
CA ASN A 137 -6.20 -4.47 2.37
C ASN A 137 -6.69 -4.00 0.98
N ALA A 138 -7.91 -4.40 0.59
CA ALA A 138 -8.44 -4.22 -0.76
C ALA A 138 -8.47 -2.76 -1.26
N SER A 139 -8.63 -1.78 -0.36
CA SER A 139 -8.73 -0.37 -0.73
C SER A 139 -7.44 0.13 -1.38
N ILE A 140 -6.30 -0.13 -0.77
CA ILE A 140 -5.00 0.32 -1.31
C ILE A 140 -4.54 -0.56 -2.48
N GLU A 141 -4.86 -1.85 -2.48
CA GLU A 141 -4.61 -2.74 -3.62
C GLU A 141 -5.36 -2.25 -4.88
N SER A 142 -6.58 -1.73 -4.71
CA SER A 142 -7.36 -1.14 -5.80
C SER A 142 -6.68 0.13 -6.36
N PHE A 143 -6.13 0.99 -5.52
CA PHE A 143 -5.33 2.14 -5.96
C PHE A 143 -4.08 1.68 -6.74
N HIS A 144 -3.32 0.74 -6.20
CA HIS A 144 -2.13 0.20 -6.88
C HIS A 144 -2.46 -0.45 -8.22
N SER A 145 -3.60 -1.14 -8.31
CA SER A 145 -4.09 -1.73 -9.56
C SER A 145 -4.44 -0.66 -10.57
N SER A 146 -5.13 0.42 -10.16
CA SER A 146 -5.46 1.56 -11.02
C SER A 146 -4.20 2.25 -11.53
N LEU A 147 -3.24 2.56 -10.64
CA LEU A 147 -1.94 3.12 -11.03
C LEU A 147 -1.27 2.28 -12.12
N LYS A 148 -1.16 0.97 -11.91
CA LYS A 148 -0.46 0.09 -12.86
C LYS A 148 -1.22 -0.04 -14.19
N SER A 149 -2.54 -0.20 -14.15
CA SER A 149 -3.35 -0.37 -15.35
C SER A 149 -3.45 0.90 -16.18
N GLU A 150 -3.52 2.07 -15.55
CA GLU A 150 -3.69 3.35 -16.22
C GLU A 150 -2.34 3.98 -16.67
N THR A 151 -1.19 3.43 -16.22
CA THR A 151 0.13 3.94 -16.61
C THR A 151 1.03 2.85 -17.21
N PHE A 152 1.43 1.88 -16.41
CA PHE A 152 2.50 0.92 -16.77
C PHE A 152 2.08 -0.11 -17.81
N TYR A 153 0.80 -0.53 -17.82
CA TYR A 153 0.31 -1.55 -18.74
C TYR A 153 -0.17 -0.99 -20.09
N LEU A 154 -0.43 0.33 -20.17
CA LEU A 154 -0.84 0.98 -21.42
C LEU A 154 0.35 1.32 -22.32
N ASN A 155 1.51 1.54 -21.75
CA ASN A 155 2.70 1.96 -22.50
C ASN A 155 3.80 0.91 -22.34
N SER A 156 4.49 0.59 -23.45
CA SER A 156 5.68 -0.27 -23.41
C SER A 156 6.81 0.46 -22.65
N ILE A 157 7.03 0.07 -21.38
CA ILE A 157 7.99 0.71 -20.46
C ILE A 157 9.41 0.13 -20.63
N ASP A 158 9.64 -0.72 -21.62
CA ASP A 158 10.89 -1.45 -21.82
C ASP A 158 12.14 -0.56 -22.02
N ARG A 159 11.97 0.72 -22.33
CA ARG A 159 13.05 1.70 -22.56
C ARG A 159 13.01 2.86 -21.56
N THR A 160 12.43 2.67 -20.41
CA THR A 160 12.18 3.73 -19.44
C THR A 160 13.33 3.85 -18.46
N THR A 161 13.65 5.07 -18.03
CA THR A 161 14.63 5.36 -16.96
C THR A 161 13.92 5.46 -15.62
N THR A 162 14.67 5.30 -14.51
CA THR A 162 14.18 5.52 -13.14
C THR A 162 13.45 6.86 -13.01
N ALA A 163 14.04 7.94 -13.53
CA ALA A 163 13.44 9.28 -13.48
C ALA A 163 12.09 9.37 -14.21
N ILE A 164 11.90 8.65 -15.32
CA ILE A 164 10.62 8.60 -16.02
C ILE A 164 9.58 7.83 -15.18
N VAL A 165 9.97 6.71 -14.55
CA VAL A 165 9.07 5.96 -13.67
C VAL A 165 8.61 6.82 -12.49
N GLU A 166 9.55 7.46 -11.80
CA GLU A 166 9.26 8.36 -10.68
C GLU A 166 8.30 9.47 -11.09
N ARG A 167 8.62 10.16 -12.18
CA ARG A 167 7.76 11.22 -12.73
C ARG A 167 6.37 10.71 -13.08
N THR A 168 6.25 9.55 -13.73
CA THR A 168 4.96 8.95 -14.09
C THR A 168 4.10 8.69 -12.85
N VAL A 169 4.70 8.18 -11.77
CA VAL A 169 3.98 7.91 -10.51
C VAL A 169 3.54 9.21 -9.85
N ILE A 170 4.41 10.22 -9.78
CA ILE A 170 4.11 11.53 -9.19
C ILE A 170 2.95 12.20 -9.96
N GLU A 171 3.03 12.24 -11.29
CA GLU A 171 1.99 12.80 -12.16
C GLU A 171 0.66 12.04 -12.03
N TYR A 172 0.74 10.69 -11.91
CA TYR A 172 -0.45 9.88 -11.72
C TYR A 172 -1.10 10.12 -10.36
N ILE A 173 -0.34 10.19 -9.27
CA ILE A 173 -0.89 10.46 -7.93
C ILE A 173 -1.54 11.85 -7.91
N HIS A 174 -0.91 12.85 -8.55
CA HIS A 174 -1.52 14.17 -8.69
C HIS A 174 -2.85 14.10 -9.47
N TYR A 175 -2.88 13.40 -10.60
CA TYR A 175 -4.11 13.18 -11.38
C TYR A 175 -5.16 12.44 -10.57
N TYR A 176 -4.78 11.35 -9.89
CA TYR A 176 -5.67 10.53 -9.08
C TYR A 176 -6.34 11.33 -7.96
N ASN A 177 -5.57 12.14 -7.25
CA ASN A 177 -6.06 12.93 -6.12
C ASN A 177 -6.91 14.15 -6.55
N ASN A 178 -6.53 14.83 -7.64
CA ASN A 178 -7.12 16.13 -8.00
C ASN A 178 -8.12 16.07 -9.14
N ILE A 179 -8.00 15.11 -10.05
CA ILE A 179 -8.72 15.13 -11.35
C ILE A 179 -9.57 13.87 -11.53
N ARG A 180 -9.02 12.69 -11.18
CA ARG A 180 -9.68 11.41 -11.44
C ARG A 180 -10.96 11.28 -10.64
N ILE A 181 -12.09 11.33 -11.35
CA ILE A 181 -13.43 11.18 -10.74
C ILE A 181 -13.65 9.73 -10.29
N GLN A 182 -14.33 9.57 -9.16
CA GLN A 182 -14.70 8.28 -8.61
C GLN A 182 -16.21 8.25 -8.30
N THR A 183 -16.90 7.25 -8.82
CA THR A 183 -18.36 7.12 -8.64
C THR A 183 -18.75 7.05 -7.16
N LYS A 184 -17.95 6.34 -6.34
CA LYS A 184 -18.18 6.25 -4.89
C LYS A 184 -18.06 7.59 -4.15
N LEU A 185 -17.45 8.59 -4.76
CA LEU A 185 -17.28 9.95 -4.24
C LEU A 185 -18.22 10.95 -4.94
N ASN A 186 -19.40 10.53 -5.32
CA ASN A 186 -20.38 11.35 -6.04
C ASN A 186 -19.80 11.97 -7.33
N ASN A 187 -18.98 11.21 -8.06
CA ASN A 187 -18.27 11.64 -9.26
C ASN A 187 -17.30 12.83 -9.01
N GLN A 188 -16.74 12.91 -7.81
CA GLN A 188 -15.69 13.86 -7.47
C GLN A 188 -14.31 13.17 -7.46
N SER A 189 -13.26 13.98 -7.57
CA SER A 189 -11.91 13.52 -7.22
C SER A 189 -11.75 13.47 -5.68
N PRO A 190 -10.79 12.69 -5.15
CA PRO A 190 -10.54 12.60 -3.72
C PRO A 190 -10.47 13.96 -3.01
N ILE A 191 -9.65 14.88 -3.51
CA ILE A 191 -9.48 16.21 -2.90
C ILE A 191 -10.77 17.04 -2.99
N ASN A 192 -11.44 17.05 -4.15
CA ASN A 192 -12.69 17.80 -4.29
C ASN A 192 -13.77 17.27 -3.35
N TYR A 193 -13.89 15.95 -3.20
CA TYR A 193 -14.84 15.35 -2.27
C TYR A 193 -14.59 15.82 -0.84
N ARG A 194 -13.33 15.83 -0.38
CA ARG A 194 -12.97 16.32 0.95
C ARG A 194 -13.30 17.80 1.14
N GLN A 195 -13.08 18.64 0.13
CA GLN A 195 -13.34 20.08 0.21
C GLN A 195 -14.84 20.41 0.28
N LEU A 196 -15.70 19.57 -0.32
CA LEU A 196 -17.15 19.77 -0.30
C LEU A 196 -17.83 19.23 0.98
N ALA A 197 -17.10 18.45 1.77
CA ALA A 197 -17.61 17.85 3.01
C ALA A 197 -17.32 18.73 4.26
N VAL A 198 -16.77 19.92 4.08
CA VAL A 198 -16.45 20.92 5.14
C VAL A 198 -17.56 21.96 5.24
#